data_d43be5e1c883de1ac4fbe7d7066b1808
#
_entry.id   d43be5e1c883de1ac4fbe7d7066b1808
#
_cell.length_a   1.000
_cell.length_b   1.000
_cell.length_c   1.000
_cell.angle_alpha   90.00
_cell.angle_beta   90.00
_cell.angle_gamma   90.00
#
_symmetry.space_group_name_H-M   'P 1'
#
loop_
_entity.id
_entity.type
_entity.pdbx_description
1 polymer ?
#
loop_
_entity_poly.entity_id
_entity_poly.type
_entity_poly.pdbx_seq_one_letter_code
_entity_poly.pdbx_strand_id
1 'polypeptide(L)'
;MSTAVTTDPFQGLRFFEDAVTRLINEPRTSRPWSPAVDIVETEDALTLKADLPDVKIEDIDIRVENDTMTLRGSRKFEKDTSVKGYHRIERSYGDFVRSFALPNTVETDKVGAEYKNGVLTITLPKKEAAKPRQVKVEIH
;
A
#
# COMPACT_ATOMS: atom_id res chain seq x y z
N MET A 1 -23.06 18.38 6.66
CA MET A 1 -23.23 18.44 5.90
C MET A 1 -23.49 18.23 5.06
N SER A 2 -23.64 18.41 4.71
CA SER A 2 -24.08 18.34 3.86
C SER A 2 -24.06 17.91 3.02
N THR A 3 -24.32 17.71 2.79
CA THR A 3 -24.40 17.40 2.00
C THR A 3 -24.58 17.54 1.05
N ALA A 4 -24.66 17.60 1.26
CA ALA A 4 -24.93 17.63 0.47
C ALA A 4 -24.75 17.51 -0.63
N VAL A 5 -25.36 16.90 -1.07
CA VAL A 5 -25.19 17.12 -2.43
C VAL A 5 -24.97 18.53 -2.66
N THR A 6 -23.84 18.83 -2.95
CA THR A 6 -23.60 20.17 -3.22
C THR A 6 -23.73 20.43 -4.68
N THR A 7 -24.39 21.50 -4.96
CA THR A 7 -24.46 22.00 -6.29
C THR A 7 -23.43 23.09 -6.54
N ASP A 8 -22.64 23.41 -5.53
CA ASP A 8 -21.59 24.40 -5.67
C ASP A 8 -20.42 23.80 -6.45
N PRO A 9 -20.14 24.25 -7.68
CA PRO A 9 -19.05 23.69 -8.46
C PRO A 9 -17.67 24.04 -7.92
N PHE A 10 -17.60 24.93 -6.95
CA PHE A 10 -16.31 25.35 -6.38
C PHE A 10 -16.01 24.68 -5.04
N GLN A 11 -16.87 23.83 -4.56
CA GLN A 11 -16.66 23.19 -3.28
C GLN A 11 -15.41 22.29 -3.29
N GLY A 12 -15.21 21.53 -4.36
CA GLY A 12 -14.02 20.72 -4.51
C GLY A 12 -12.77 21.56 -4.60
N LEU A 13 -12.86 22.72 -5.24
CA LEU A 13 -11.73 23.62 -5.35
C LEU A 13 -11.34 24.19 -3.99
N ARG A 14 -12.32 24.50 -3.14
CA ARG A 14 -12.03 24.97 -1.78
C ARG A 14 -11.32 23.91 -0.97
N PHE A 15 -11.75 22.66 -1.08
CA PHE A 15 -11.05 21.56 -0.43
C PHE A 15 -9.63 21.46 -0.89
N PHE A 16 -9.40 21.63 -2.18
CA PHE A 16 -8.07 21.59 -2.75
C PHE A 16 -7.22 22.75 -2.23
N GLU A 17 -7.77 23.95 -2.21
CA GLU A 17 -7.08 25.13 -1.69
C GLU A 17 -6.72 24.98 -0.23
N ASP A 18 -7.66 24.46 0.57
CA ASP A 18 -7.41 24.22 1.99
C ASP A 18 -6.32 23.18 2.18
N ALA A 19 -6.31 22.15 1.37
CA ALA A 19 -5.29 21.13 1.43
C ALA A 19 -3.92 21.68 1.06
N VAL A 20 -3.84 22.50 0.03
CA VAL A 20 -2.60 23.14 -0.38
C VAL A 20 -2.10 24.09 0.69
N THR A 21 -2.99 24.89 1.25
CA THR A 21 -2.64 25.81 2.33
C THR A 21 -2.08 25.05 3.53
N ARG A 22 -2.72 23.96 3.88
CA ARG A 22 -2.27 23.12 4.97
C ARG A 22 -0.87 22.55 4.70
N LEU A 23 -0.65 22.12 3.47
CA LEU A 23 0.65 21.60 3.04
C LEU A 23 1.77 22.62 3.18
N ILE A 24 1.48 23.87 2.86
CA ILE A 24 2.46 24.93 2.94
C ILE A 24 2.77 25.28 4.39
N ASN A 25 1.77 25.23 5.26
CA ASN A 25 1.89 25.68 6.65
C ASN A 25 2.33 24.58 7.62
N GLU A 26 2.21 23.32 7.26
CA GLU A 26 2.59 22.22 8.12
C GLU A 26 4.01 21.73 7.83
N PRO A 27 4.73 21.24 8.86
CA PRO A 27 6.00 20.58 8.60
C PRO A 27 5.83 19.39 7.68
N ARG A 28 6.74 19.20 6.77
CA ARG A 28 6.66 18.11 5.79
C ARG A 28 6.66 16.74 6.43
N THR A 29 7.30 16.61 7.58
CA THR A 29 7.38 15.36 8.31
C THR A 29 6.07 14.94 8.95
N SER A 30 5.07 15.84 9.00
CA SER A 30 3.78 15.54 9.62
C SER A 30 2.82 14.79 8.72
N ARG A 31 3.16 14.61 7.44
CA ARG A 31 2.26 13.94 6.49
C ARG A 31 2.71 12.51 6.25
N PRO A 32 1.93 11.55 6.71
CA PRO A 32 2.25 10.18 6.37
C PRO A 32 1.98 9.92 4.89
N TRP A 33 2.83 9.13 4.29
CA TRP A 33 2.62 8.62 2.95
C TRP A 33 1.94 7.27 3.06
N SER A 34 0.89 7.06 2.27
CA SER A 34 0.19 5.79 2.25
C SER A 34 0.19 5.26 0.82
N PRO A 35 0.99 4.24 0.53
CA PRO A 35 1.05 3.70 -0.83
C PRO A 35 -0.23 2.98 -1.21
N ALA A 36 -0.54 3.02 -2.50
CA ALA A 36 -1.68 2.30 -3.05
C ALA A 36 -1.41 0.81 -3.05
N VAL A 37 -2.42 0.02 -2.73
CA VAL A 37 -2.31 -1.43 -2.60
C VAL A 37 -3.51 -2.10 -3.23
N ASP A 38 -3.25 -3.15 -4.01
CA ASP A 38 -4.28 -4.04 -4.52
C ASP A 38 -4.13 -5.39 -3.84
N ILE A 39 -5.24 -6.01 -3.50
CA ILE A 39 -5.26 -7.37 -2.94
C ILE A 39 -6.12 -8.23 -3.85
N VAL A 40 -5.53 -9.29 -4.37
CA VAL A 40 -6.19 -10.22 -5.28
C VAL A 40 -6.16 -11.62 -4.69
N GLU A 41 -7.29 -12.28 -4.73
CA GLU A 41 -7.38 -13.67 -4.28
C GLU A 41 -7.54 -14.58 -5.48
N THR A 42 -6.71 -15.63 -5.54
CA THR A 42 -6.85 -16.71 -6.51
C THR A 42 -7.21 -17.99 -5.76
N GLU A 43 -7.37 -19.09 -6.50
CA GLU A 43 -7.64 -20.37 -5.86
C GLU A 43 -6.50 -20.83 -4.95
N ASP A 44 -5.28 -20.45 -5.26
CA ASP A 44 -4.08 -20.93 -4.58
C ASP A 44 -3.47 -19.94 -3.59
N ALA A 45 -3.74 -18.67 -3.75
CA ALA A 45 -3.01 -17.67 -2.97
C ALA A 45 -3.78 -16.36 -2.85
N LEU A 46 -3.38 -15.61 -1.85
CA LEU A 46 -3.72 -14.20 -1.72
C LEU A 46 -2.49 -13.41 -2.13
N THR A 47 -2.66 -12.49 -3.06
CA THR A 47 -1.54 -11.69 -3.58
C THR A 47 -1.81 -10.22 -3.30
N LEU A 48 -0.82 -9.57 -2.72
CA LEU A 48 -0.87 -8.14 -2.44
C LEU A 48 0.16 -7.43 -3.30
N LYS A 49 -0.26 -6.36 -3.97
CA LYS A 49 0.65 -5.53 -4.76
C LYS A 49 0.61 -4.12 -4.22
N ALA A 50 1.77 -3.61 -3.88
CA ALA A 50 1.92 -2.26 -3.35
C ALA A 50 2.80 -1.43 -4.27
N ASP A 51 2.37 -0.22 -4.56
CA ASP A 51 3.14 0.72 -5.37
C ASP A 51 4.14 1.44 -4.49
N LEU A 52 5.41 1.05 -4.61
CA LEU A 52 6.49 1.61 -3.83
C LEU A 52 7.63 2.09 -4.73
N PRO A 53 7.34 2.97 -5.70
CA PRO A 53 8.40 3.41 -6.59
C PRO A 53 9.44 4.21 -5.84
N ASP A 54 10.68 3.98 -6.19
CA ASP A 54 11.83 4.71 -5.63
C ASP A 54 12.01 4.48 -4.12
N VAL A 55 11.56 3.33 -3.62
CA VAL A 55 11.86 2.89 -2.27
C VAL A 55 12.97 1.87 -2.35
N LYS A 56 13.96 1.99 -1.50
CA LYS A 56 15.07 1.02 -1.47
C LYS A 56 14.60 -0.26 -0.80
N ILE A 57 15.05 -1.39 -1.32
CA ILE A 57 14.62 -2.69 -0.81
C ILE A 57 14.98 -2.85 0.67
N GLU A 58 16.10 -2.31 1.10
CA GLU A 58 16.50 -2.35 2.51
C GLU A 58 15.64 -1.48 3.41
N ASP A 59 14.82 -0.61 2.83
CA ASP A 59 13.90 0.24 3.58
C ASP A 59 12.48 -0.33 3.61
N ILE A 60 12.29 -1.57 3.18
CA ILE A 60 11.00 -2.26 3.18
C ILE A 60 11.03 -3.36 4.23
N ASP A 61 10.03 -3.39 5.10
CA ASP A 61 9.89 -4.41 6.14
C ASP A 61 8.49 -5.01 6.10
N ILE A 62 8.42 -6.33 6.10
CA ILE A 62 7.16 -7.07 6.10
C ILE A 62 7.15 -7.99 7.31
N ARG A 63 6.10 -7.90 8.11
CA ARG A 63 5.93 -8.77 9.28
C ARG A 63 4.57 -9.40 9.27
N VAL A 64 4.52 -10.66 9.66
CA VAL A 64 3.25 -11.39 9.80
C VAL A 64 3.19 -11.92 11.22
N GLU A 65 2.25 -11.42 11.99
CA GLU A 65 2.03 -11.84 13.37
C GLU A 65 0.54 -11.83 13.66
N ASN A 66 0.05 -12.85 14.36
CA ASN A 66 -1.34 -12.90 14.83
C ASN A 66 -2.35 -12.64 13.72
N ASP A 67 -2.17 -13.30 12.58
CA ASP A 67 -3.03 -13.14 11.40
C ASP A 67 -3.11 -11.71 10.90
N THR A 68 -2.08 -10.94 11.15
CA THR A 68 -1.96 -9.57 10.64
C THR A 68 -0.65 -9.42 9.91
N MET A 69 -0.71 -8.86 8.72
CA MET A 69 0.49 -8.51 7.96
C MET A 69 0.71 -7.01 8.07
N THR A 70 1.90 -6.61 8.47
CA THR A 70 2.28 -5.22 8.54
C THR A 70 3.38 -4.95 7.54
N LEU A 71 3.12 -4.01 6.65
CA LEU A 71 4.07 -3.54 5.67
C LEU A 71 4.55 -2.16 6.10
N ARG A 72 5.83 -2.02 6.31
CA ARG A 72 6.46 -0.75 6.68
C ARG A 72 7.55 -0.40 5.70
N GLY A 73 7.78 0.87 5.55
CA GLY A 73 8.88 1.32 4.74
C GLY A 73 9.07 2.81 4.83
N SER A 74 10.04 3.27 4.06
CA SER A 74 10.37 4.67 4.02
C SER A 74 10.82 5.05 2.62
N ARG A 75 10.28 6.13 2.10
CA ARG A 75 10.79 6.74 0.88
C ARG A 75 11.47 8.03 1.26
N LYS A 76 12.79 8.02 1.18
CA LYS A 76 13.59 9.14 1.61
C LYS A 76 13.67 10.20 0.53
N PHE A 77 13.55 11.45 0.96
CA PHE A 77 13.80 12.57 0.06
C PHE A 77 15.30 12.85 0.06
N GLU A 78 15.92 12.59 -1.09
CA GLU A 78 17.34 12.86 -1.26
C GLU A 78 17.47 14.15 -2.08
N LYS A 79 17.89 15.20 -1.40
CA LYS A 79 18.07 16.48 -2.06
C LYS A 79 19.30 16.41 -2.96
N ASP A 80 19.10 16.75 -4.23
CA ASP A 80 20.21 16.80 -5.17
C ASP A 80 20.87 18.19 -5.03
N THR A 81 22.09 18.20 -4.52
CA THR A 81 22.83 19.43 -4.31
C THR A 81 23.40 20.02 -5.60
N SER A 82 23.36 19.27 -6.70
CA SER A 82 23.84 19.77 -7.99
C SER A 82 22.84 20.65 -8.70
N VAL A 83 21.58 20.69 -8.24
CA VAL A 83 20.54 21.51 -8.87
C VAL A 83 20.42 22.85 -8.15
N LYS A 84 19.98 23.87 -8.89
CA LYS A 84 19.81 25.21 -8.32
C LYS A 84 18.70 25.26 -7.28
N GLY A 85 17.66 24.45 -7.46
CA GLY A 85 16.55 24.42 -6.54
C GLY A 85 15.41 23.61 -7.12
N TYR A 86 14.43 23.34 -6.27
CA TYR A 86 13.25 22.59 -6.66
C TYR A 86 12.11 23.55 -6.94
N HIS A 87 11.51 23.47 -8.12
CA HIS A 87 10.38 24.29 -8.46
C HIS A 87 9.11 23.83 -7.79
N ARG A 88 9.00 22.53 -7.57
CA ARG A 88 7.82 21.93 -6.98
C ARG A 88 8.17 20.54 -6.45
N ILE A 89 7.63 20.21 -5.31
CA ILE A 89 7.72 18.88 -4.73
C ILE A 89 6.31 18.43 -4.45
N GLU A 90 5.83 17.47 -5.27
CA GLU A 90 4.48 16.94 -5.15
C GLU A 90 4.46 15.46 -4.73
N ARG A 91 5.59 14.78 -4.85
CA ARG A 91 5.68 13.38 -4.45
C ARG A 91 5.69 13.29 -2.92
N SER A 92 5.04 12.25 -2.41
CA SER A 92 5.04 12.01 -0.97
C SER A 92 6.30 11.28 -0.55
N TYR A 93 6.84 11.65 0.58
CA TYR A 93 8.06 11.05 1.14
C TYR A 93 7.82 10.73 2.60
N GLY A 94 8.71 9.95 3.17
CA GLY A 94 8.69 9.62 4.57
C GLY A 94 8.30 8.18 4.83
N ASP A 95 7.95 7.91 6.08
CA ASP A 95 7.63 6.58 6.53
C ASP A 95 6.17 6.24 6.21
N PHE A 96 5.93 4.97 5.92
CA PHE A 96 4.57 4.48 5.75
C PHE A 96 4.39 3.19 6.54
N VAL A 97 3.16 2.93 6.94
CA VAL A 97 2.77 1.69 7.59
C VAL A 97 1.41 1.29 7.03
N ARG A 98 1.29 0.07 6.58
CA ARG A 98 0.01 -0.50 6.17
C ARG A 98 -0.16 -1.83 6.88
N SER A 99 -1.33 -2.04 7.47
CA SER A 99 -1.65 -3.29 8.16
C SER A 99 -2.87 -3.93 7.53
N PHE A 100 -2.82 -5.24 7.38
CA PHE A 100 -3.88 -6.01 6.74
C PHE A 100 -4.21 -7.22 7.59
N ALA A 101 -5.48 -7.38 7.92
CA ALA A 101 -5.94 -8.61 8.55
C ALA A 101 -5.92 -9.72 7.53
N LEU A 102 -5.34 -10.85 7.89
CA LEU A 102 -5.24 -12.01 7.00
C LEU A 102 -6.29 -13.04 7.39
N PRO A 103 -6.94 -13.66 6.41
CA PRO A 103 -7.81 -14.78 6.73
C PRO A 103 -6.99 -15.96 7.24
N ASN A 104 -7.61 -16.80 8.05
CA ASN A 104 -6.92 -17.97 8.60
C ASN A 104 -6.68 -19.05 7.54
N THR A 105 -7.09 -18.80 6.30
CA THR A 105 -6.90 -19.71 5.18
C THR A 105 -5.53 -19.62 4.54
N VAL A 106 -4.73 -18.63 4.90
CA VAL A 106 -3.39 -18.47 4.31
C VAL A 106 -2.33 -19.14 5.18
N GLU A 107 -1.28 -19.60 4.52
CA GLU A 107 -0.14 -20.23 5.16
C GLU A 107 0.88 -19.17 5.48
N THR A 108 0.88 -18.69 6.72
CA THR A 108 1.72 -17.54 7.10
C THR A 108 3.21 -17.86 7.15
N ASP A 109 3.58 -19.14 7.19
CA ASP A 109 4.98 -19.55 7.20
C ASP A 109 5.62 -19.50 5.82
N LYS A 110 4.83 -19.35 4.78
CA LYS A 110 5.29 -19.45 3.40
C LYS A 110 5.08 -18.17 2.60
N VAL A 111 5.14 -17.05 3.28
CA VAL A 111 4.98 -15.76 2.62
C VAL A 111 6.20 -15.46 1.76
N GLY A 112 5.96 -15.13 0.51
CA GLY A 112 7.02 -14.71 -0.39
C GLY A 112 6.83 -13.25 -0.79
N ALA A 113 7.91 -12.59 -1.13
CA ALA A 113 7.85 -11.20 -1.56
C ALA A 113 8.86 -10.96 -2.67
N GLU A 114 8.46 -10.16 -3.64
CA GLU A 114 9.31 -9.76 -4.75
C GLU A 114 9.12 -8.26 -4.99
N TYR A 115 10.22 -7.56 -5.16
CA TYR A 115 10.18 -6.13 -5.45
C TYR A 115 10.79 -5.88 -6.82
N LYS A 116 9.97 -5.40 -7.76
CA LYS A 116 10.40 -5.22 -9.14
C LYS A 116 9.65 -4.06 -9.76
N ASN A 117 10.36 -3.22 -10.48
CA ASN A 117 9.79 -2.09 -11.20
C ASN A 117 8.96 -1.16 -10.30
N GLY A 118 9.39 -1.00 -9.05
CA GLY A 118 8.68 -0.15 -8.10
C GLY A 118 7.43 -0.77 -7.50
N VAL A 119 7.16 -2.03 -7.78
CA VAL A 119 6.00 -2.74 -7.26
C VAL A 119 6.47 -3.86 -6.35
N LEU A 120 5.95 -3.85 -5.14
CA LEU A 120 6.17 -4.94 -4.19
C LEU A 120 5.01 -5.91 -4.31
N THR A 121 5.32 -7.16 -4.63
CA THR A 121 4.33 -8.23 -4.74
C THR A 121 4.55 -9.21 -3.60
N ILE A 122 3.54 -9.34 -2.75
CA ILE A 122 3.57 -10.28 -1.61
C ILE A 122 2.60 -11.40 -1.90
N THR A 123 3.07 -12.63 -1.85
CA THR A 123 2.26 -13.80 -2.12
C THR A 123 2.09 -14.60 -0.84
N LEU A 124 0.84 -14.82 -0.47
CA LEU A 124 0.47 -15.59 0.71
C LEU A 124 -0.28 -16.83 0.24
N PRO A 125 0.41 -17.98 0.17
CA PRO A 125 -0.24 -19.22 -0.29
C PRO A 125 -1.36 -19.62 0.65
N LYS A 126 -2.40 -20.21 0.11
CA LYS A 126 -3.47 -20.78 0.92
C LYS A 126 -3.04 -22.12 1.49
N LYS A 127 -3.56 -22.42 2.68
CA LYS A 127 -3.41 -23.77 3.25
C LYS A 127 -4.07 -24.78 2.33
N GLU A 128 -3.51 -25.97 2.25
CA GLU A 128 -4.07 -27.01 1.40
C GLU A 128 -5.55 -27.28 1.69
N ALA A 129 -5.92 -27.25 2.96
CA ALA A 129 -7.30 -27.46 3.36
C ALA A 129 -8.25 -26.36 2.88
N ALA A 130 -7.73 -25.18 2.54
CA ALA A 130 -8.52 -24.05 2.07
C ALA A 130 -8.61 -23.95 0.56
N LYS A 131 -7.82 -24.76 -0.17
CA LYS A 131 -7.86 -24.75 -1.62
C LYS A 131 -9.03 -25.56 -2.13
N PRO A 132 -9.59 -25.20 -3.30
CA PRO A 132 -10.64 -26.01 -3.90
C PRO A 132 -10.21 -27.45 -4.10
N ARG A 133 -11.13 -28.37 -3.85
CA ARG A 133 -10.88 -29.79 -3.99
C ARG A 133 -11.75 -30.34 -5.11
N GLN A 134 -11.13 -31.09 -5.98
CA GLN A 134 -11.85 -31.80 -7.02
C GLN A 134 -12.20 -33.18 -6.49
N VAL A 135 -13.48 -33.51 -6.50
CA VAL A 135 -13.95 -34.79 -6.05
C VAL A 135 -14.27 -35.65 -7.29
N LYS A 136 -13.61 -36.79 -7.34
CA LYS A 136 -13.88 -37.75 -8.43
C LYS A 136 -15.11 -38.53 -8.08
N VAL A 137 -16.09 -38.51 -8.96
CA VAL A 137 -17.31 -39.30 -8.78
C VAL A 137 -17.10 -40.66 -9.42
N GLU A 138 -17.31 -41.70 -8.63
CA GLU A 138 -17.25 -43.04 -9.11
C GLU A 138 -18.66 -43.61 -9.27
N ILE A 139 -18.87 -44.33 -10.34
CA ILE A 139 -20.15 -44.97 -10.62
C ILE A 139 -20.00 -46.45 -10.34
N HIS A 140 -20.88 -46.97 -9.51
CA HIS A 140 -20.91 -48.41 -9.16
C HIS A 140 -22.11 -49.09 -9.73
#